data_1cac8c50d91a2bfe0dbf77bb06c5bf18
#
_entry.id   1cac8c50d91a2bfe0dbf77bb06c5bf18
#
_cell.length_a   1.000
_cell.length_b   1.000
_cell.length_c   1.000
_cell.angle_alpha   90.00
_cell.angle_beta   90.00
_cell.angle_gamma   90.00
#
_symmetry.space_group_name_H-M   'P 1'
#
loop_
_entity.id
_entity.type
_entity.pdbx_description
1 polymer ?
#
loop_
_entity_poly.entity_id
_entity_poly.type
_entity_poly.pdbx_seq_one_letter_code
_entity_poly.pdbx_strand_id
1 'polypeptide(L)'
;MAMKKKPVTGMKDITPREMEIRDYVIRMIKDTYGTFGFSSIETPCVEHIENLSSKQGGENEKLIFKILKRGEKLKIDTAETEMDLVDGGLRYDLTVPLSRYYANNANNLPSPFKALQMGNVWRADRPQRGRYRQFMQCDIDILVEPTI
;
A
#
# COMPACT_ATOMS: atom_id res chain seq x y z
N MET A 1 -7.25 21.29 25.50
CA MET A 1 -6.70 21.45 24.13
C MET A 1 -7.82 21.20 23.14
N ALA A 2 -8.10 22.10 22.20
CA ALA A 2 -9.21 21.93 21.25
C ALA A 2 -8.83 20.90 20.18
N MET A 3 -9.76 19.98 19.86
CA MET A 3 -9.58 18.96 18.82
C MET A 3 -9.46 19.61 17.44
N LYS A 4 -8.48 19.19 16.64
CA LYS A 4 -8.41 19.54 15.22
C LYS A 4 -9.49 18.76 14.46
N LYS A 5 -10.43 19.46 13.83
CA LYS A 5 -11.60 18.85 13.17
C LYS A 5 -11.32 18.40 11.71
N LYS A 6 -10.32 18.97 11.07
CA LYS A 6 -9.96 18.62 9.68
C LYS A 6 -9.03 17.41 9.66
N PRO A 7 -9.18 16.53 8.67
CA PRO A 7 -8.21 15.46 8.43
C PRO A 7 -6.79 16.00 8.22
N VAL A 8 -5.81 15.11 8.31
CA VAL A 8 -4.43 15.43 7.97
C VAL A 8 -4.34 15.93 6.53
N THR A 9 -3.44 16.88 6.29
CA THR A 9 -3.24 17.47 4.96
C THR A 9 -3.09 16.42 3.87
N GLY A 10 -3.86 16.56 2.81
CA GLY A 10 -3.87 15.62 1.67
C GLY A 10 -4.71 14.35 1.88
N MET A 11 -5.41 14.24 3.01
CA MET A 11 -6.33 13.15 3.30
C MET A 11 -7.77 13.65 3.37
N LYS A 12 -8.74 12.75 3.19
CA LYS A 12 -10.15 13.10 3.10
C LYS A 12 -10.99 12.07 3.86
N ASP A 13 -11.98 12.54 4.59
CA ASP A 13 -13.08 11.71 5.07
C ASP A 13 -14.00 11.35 3.91
N ILE A 14 -14.47 10.11 3.87
CA ILE A 14 -15.41 9.64 2.87
C ILE A 14 -16.80 9.60 3.50
N THR A 15 -17.72 10.37 2.94
CA THR A 15 -19.10 10.45 3.43
C THR A 15 -19.89 9.18 3.15
N PRO A 16 -21.01 8.92 3.86
CA PRO A 16 -21.85 7.76 3.61
C PRO A 16 -22.30 7.62 2.14
N ARG A 17 -22.66 8.73 1.50
CA ARG A 17 -23.06 8.74 0.08
C ARG A 17 -21.90 8.34 -0.85
N GLU A 18 -20.70 8.84 -0.58
CA GLU A 18 -19.51 8.47 -1.33
C GLU A 18 -19.15 7.00 -1.12
N MET A 19 -19.35 6.50 0.11
CA MET A 19 -19.15 5.07 0.42
C MET A 19 -20.13 4.16 -0.30
N GLU A 20 -21.40 4.54 -0.42
CA GLU A 20 -22.39 3.77 -1.21
C GLU A 20 -21.92 3.59 -2.66
N ILE A 21 -21.43 4.65 -3.29
CA ILE A 21 -20.88 4.61 -4.66
C ILE A 21 -19.64 3.72 -4.70
N ARG A 22 -18.73 3.88 -3.76
CA ARG A 22 -17.50 3.08 -3.67
C ARG A 22 -17.81 1.59 -3.50
N ASP A 23 -18.70 1.25 -2.60
CA ASP A 23 -19.09 -0.13 -2.34
C ASP A 23 -19.76 -0.79 -3.55
N TYR A 24 -20.56 -0.01 -4.29
CA TYR A 24 -21.15 -0.47 -5.55
C TYR A 24 -20.06 -0.79 -6.58
N VAL A 25 -19.09 0.12 -6.76
CA VAL A 25 -17.97 -0.05 -7.72
C VAL A 25 -17.10 -1.25 -7.31
N ILE A 26 -16.79 -1.39 -6.02
CA ILE A 26 -16.01 -2.51 -5.50
C ILE A 26 -16.70 -3.85 -5.80
N ARG A 27 -18.01 -3.95 -5.54
CA ARG A 27 -18.77 -5.16 -5.85
C ARG A 27 -18.74 -5.48 -7.33
N MET A 28 -18.98 -4.49 -8.18
CA MET A 28 -18.94 -4.64 -9.64
C MET A 28 -17.59 -5.16 -10.14
N ILE A 29 -16.49 -4.60 -9.63
CA ILE A 29 -15.14 -5.03 -9.98
C ILE A 29 -14.90 -6.48 -9.52
N LYS A 30 -15.22 -6.80 -8.27
CA LYS A 30 -15.04 -8.16 -7.73
C LYS A 30 -15.85 -9.19 -8.50
N ASP A 31 -17.09 -8.92 -8.80
CA ASP A 31 -17.97 -9.82 -9.55
C ASP A 31 -17.45 -10.03 -10.98
N THR A 32 -17.08 -8.95 -11.65
CA THR A 32 -16.56 -9.00 -13.01
C THR A 32 -15.25 -9.81 -13.09
N TYR A 33 -14.25 -9.46 -12.29
CA TYR A 33 -12.96 -10.16 -12.34
C TYR A 33 -13.02 -11.55 -11.74
N GLY A 34 -13.94 -11.80 -10.80
CA GLY A 34 -14.23 -13.14 -10.31
C GLY A 34 -14.63 -14.12 -11.41
N THR A 35 -15.37 -13.65 -12.44
CA THR A 35 -15.73 -14.49 -13.60
C THR A 35 -14.52 -14.89 -14.46
N PHE A 36 -13.43 -14.14 -14.38
CA PHE A 36 -12.17 -14.45 -15.06
C PHE A 36 -11.16 -15.22 -14.18
N GLY A 37 -11.60 -15.67 -13.00
CA GLY A 37 -10.78 -16.47 -12.10
C GLY A 37 -9.81 -15.68 -11.24
N PHE A 38 -10.00 -14.37 -11.07
CA PHE A 38 -9.22 -13.56 -10.15
C PHE A 38 -9.67 -13.80 -8.70
N SER A 39 -8.72 -14.04 -7.83
CA SER A 39 -8.94 -14.23 -6.40
C SER A 39 -8.56 -12.98 -5.62
N SER A 40 -9.43 -12.55 -4.71
CA SER A 40 -9.14 -11.43 -3.83
C SER A 40 -8.10 -11.82 -2.80
N ILE A 41 -7.11 -10.95 -2.64
CA ILE A 41 -6.12 -11.02 -1.56
C ILE A 41 -6.03 -9.69 -0.83
N GLU A 42 -5.48 -9.74 0.37
CA GLU A 42 -5.15 -8.57 1.16
C GLU A 42 -3.74 -8.70 1.71
N THR A 43 -3.01 -7.61 1.69
CA THR A 43 -1.68 -7.50 2.27
C THR A 43 -1.66 -6.40 3.32
N PRO A 44 -0.74 -6.43 4.31
CA PRO A 44 -0.64 -5.37 5.31
C PRO A 44 -0.40 -4.00 4.68
N CYS A 45 -0.94 -2.96 5.32
CA CYS A 45 -0.69 -1.56 4.92
C CYS A 45 0.74 -1.10 5.20
N VAL A 46 1.37 -1.73 6.18
CA VAL A 46 2.76 -1.48 6.57
C VAL A 46 3.65 -2.53 5.92
N GLU A 47 4.70 -2.09 5.27
CA GLU A 47 5.69 -2.96 4.62
C GLU A 47 7.09 -2.68 5.18
N HIS A 48 7.99 -3.65 5.07
CA HIS A 48 9.40 -3.45 5.39
C HIS A 48 9.97 -2.31 4.54
N ILE A 49 10.72 -1.42 5.19
CA ILE A 49 11.28 -0.26 4.49
C ILE A 49 12.21 -0.67 3.34
N GLU A 50 12.91 -1.76 3.51
CA GLU A 50 13.84 -2.32 2.52
C GLU A 50 13.12 -2.78 1.24
N ASN A 51 11.85 -3.17 1.36
CA ASN A 51 11.04 -3.56 0.20
C ASN A 51 10.46 -2.34 -0.53
N LEU A 52 10.23 -1.24 0.18
CA LEU A 52 9.68 0.00 -0.37
C LEU A 52 10.75 0.91 -0.98
N SER A 53 11.95 0.93 -0.40
CA SER A 53 13.07 1.72 -0.89
C SER A 53 13.87 0.94 -1.92
N SER A 54 14.23 1.59 -3.03
CA SER A 54 15.17 1.00 -3.99
C SER A 54 16.60 1.21 -3.54
N LYS A 55 17.47 0.21 -3.77
CA LYS A 55 18.92 0.30 -3.46
C LYS A 55 19.63 1.46 -4.15
N GLN A 56 19.01 2.11 -5.11
CA GLN A 56 19.57 3.18 -5.91
C GLN A 56 19.00 4.59 -5.63
N GLY A 57 18.20 4.75 -4.56
CA GLY A 57 17.63 6.05 -4.22
C GLY A 57 16.72 6.59 -5.33
N GLY A 58 15.59 5.93 -5.57
CA GLY A 58 14.65 6.33 -6.61
C GLY A 58 13.73 7.48 -6.17
N GLU A 59 13.05 8.10 -7.12
CA GLU A 59 12.02 9.12 -6.86
C GLU A 59 10.93 8.62 -5.90
N ASN A 60 10.68 7.31 -5.88
CA ASN A 60 9.70 6.67 -5.01
C ASN A 60 10.02 6.78 -3.51
N GLU A 61 11.30 6.94 -3.12
CA GLU A 61 11.65 7.11 -1.70
C GLU A 61 11.01 8.35 -1.09
N LYS A 62 10.86 9.41 -1.87
CA LYS A 62 10.22 10.67 -1.44
C LYS A 62 8.71 10.52 -1.21
N LEU A 63 8.11 9.47 -1.77
CA LEU A 63 6.68 9.16 -1.65
C LEU A 63 6.33 8.39 -0.37
N ILE A 64 7.32 7.79 0.30
CA ILE A 64 7.09 6.86 1.40
C ILE A 64 6.79 7.64 2.69
N PHE A 65 5.64 7.36 3.29
CA PHE A 65 5.39 7.69 4.69
C PHE A 65 6.12 6.69 5.57
N LYS A 66 7.24 7.11 6.14
CA LYS A 66 8.08 6.27 6.99
C LYS A 66 7.50 6.14 8.40
N ILE A 67 7.64 4.97 8.99
CA ILE A 67 7.19 4.66 10.34
C ILE A 67 8.42 4.52 11.22
N LEU A 68 8.46 5.28 12.29
CA LEU A 68 9.57 5.26 13.25
C LEU A 68 9.57 3.97 14.09
N LYS A 69 10.75 3.53 14.46
CA LYS A 69 10.95 2.53 15.53
C LYS A 69 10.30 3.00 16.82
N ARG A 70 10.02 2.08 17.73
CA ARG A 70 9.35 2.37 19.00
C ARG A 70 10.17 1.91 20.20
N GLY A 71 9.97 2.59 21.33
CA GLY A 71 10.59 2.24 22.59
C GLY A 71 12.11 2.30 22.54
N GLU A 72 12.75 1.30 23.12
CA GLU A 72 14.22 1.23 23.22
C GLU A 72 14.94 1.11 21.86
N LYS A 73 14.22 0.72 20.81
CA LYS A 73 14.76 0.67 19.44
C LYS A 73 14.86 2.04 18.77
N LEU A 74 14.14 3.04 19.29
CA LEU A 74 14.18 4.41 18.78
C LEU A 74 15.34 5.17 19.46
N LYS A 75 16.51 5.10 18.89
CA LYS A 75 17.75 5.71 19.43
C LYS A 75 18.07 7.00 18.69
N ILE A 76 17.38 8.07 19.06
CA ILE A 76 17.53 9.39 18.39
C ILE A 76 18.95 9.94 18.59
N ASP A 77 19.53 9.73 19.78
CA ASP A 77 20.84 10.30 20.14
C ASP A 77 22.02 9.66 19.39
N THR A 78 21.84 8.46 18.86
CA THR A 78 22.91 7.71 18.18
C THR A 78 22.64 7.46 16.70
N ALA A 79 21.52 7.95 16.18
CA ALA A 79 21.18 7.83 14.78
C ALA A 79 22.08 8.74 13.93
N GLU A 80 22.71 8.18 12.91
CA GLU A 80 23.52 8.92 11.93
C GLU A 80 22.68 9.34 10.72
N THR A 81 21.68 8.55 10.38
CA THR A 81 20.79 8.79 9.25
C THR A 81 19.31 8.64 9.64
N GLU A 82 18.42 9.20 8.84
CA GLU A 82 16.97 9.03 9.01
C GLU A 82 16.58 7.54 9.02
N MET A 83 17.24 6.71 8.22
CA MET A 83 16.93 5.29 8.11
C MET A 83 17.21 4.50 9.38
N ASP A 84 18.13 4.97 10.23
CA ASP A 84 18.41 4.33 11.54
C ASP A 84 17.20 4.41 12.49
N LEU A 85 16.32 5.38 12.26
CA LEU A 85 15.11 5.62 13.04
C LEU A 85 13.87 4.91 12.48
N VAL A 86 13.95 4.35 11.28
CA VAL A 86 12.80 3.82 10.53
C VAL A 86 12.64 2.32 10.75
N ASP A 87 11.41 1.89 11.04
CA ASP A 87 11.02 0.49 11.21
C ASP A 87 10.35 -0.07 9.95
N GLY A 88 9.55 0.75 9.28
CA GLY A 88 8.81 0.37 8.11
C GLY A 88 8.25 1.59 7.37
N GLY A 89 7.36 1.36 6.44
CA GLY A 89 6.65 2.41 5.76
C GLY A 89 5.23 2.02 5.38
N LEU A 90 4.41 3.01 5.10
CA LEU A 90 3.12 2.77 4.47
C LEU A 90 3.33 2.47 2.99
N ARG A 91 2.66 1.44 2.50
CA ARG A 91 2.71 1.08 1.08
C ARG A 91 2.23 2.24 0.20
N TYR A 92 2.95 2.53 -0.87
CA TYR A 92 2.59 3.56 -1.86
C TYR A 92 1.91 2.97 -3.11
N ASP A 93 1.93 1.66 -3.25
CA ASP A 93 1.21 0.87 -4.26
C ASP A 93 0.84 -0.51 -3.71
N LEU A 94 0.23 -1.36 -4.52
CA LEU A 94 -0.10 -2.74 -4.19
C LEU A 94 0.84 -3.76 -4.86
N THR A 95 1.74 -3.34 -5.73
CA THR A 95 2.64 -4.22 -6.49
C THR A 95 3.78 -4.74 -5.62
N VAL A 96 4.42 -3.88 -4.84
CA VAL A 96 5.49 -4.29 -3.91
C VAL A 96 4.98 -5.29 -2.87
N PRO A 97 3.86 -5.03 -2.17
CA PRO A 97 3.28 -6.02 -1.27
C PRO A 97 2.89 -7.34 -1.96
N LEU A 98 2.39 -7.28 -3.19
CA LEU A 98 2.06 -8.48 -3.97
C LEU A 98 3.30 -9.33 -4.26
N SER A 99 4.40 -8.69 -4.65
CA SER A 99 5.66 -9.39 -4.93
C SER A 99 6.16 -10.14 -3.69
N ARG A 100 6.12 -9.49 -2.52
CA ARG A 100 6.46 -10.15 -1.25
C ARG A 100 5.49 -11.28 -0.91
N TYR A 101 4.18 -11.05 -1.07
CA TYR A 101 3.14 -12.05 -0.84
C TYR A 101 3.35 -13.27 -1.70
N TYR A 102 3.59 -13.09 -3.01
CA TYR A 102 3.83 -14.18 -3.94
C TYR A 102 5.10 -14.95 -3.59
N ALA A 103 6.20 -14.26 -3.30
CA ALA A 103 7.45 -14.90 -2.89
C ALA A 103 7.29 -15.79 -1.64
N ASN A 104 6.43 -15.39 -0.71
CA ASN A 104 6.17 -16.14 0.52
C ASN A 104 5.18 -17.29 0.36
N ASN A 105 4.31 -17.25 -0.63
CA ASN A 105 3.19 -18.18 -0.77
C ASN A 105 3.15 -18.95 -2.09
N ALA A 106 4.12 -18.77 -2.97
CA ALA A 106 4.10 -19.32 -4.35
C ALA A 106 3.79 -20.82 -4.39
N ASN A 107 4.36 -21.60 -3.47
CA ASN A 107 4.15 -23.06 -3.40
C ASN A 107 2.71 -23.47 -3.08
N ASN A 108 1.90 -22.56 -2.55
CA ASN A 108 0.51 -22.82 -2.15
C ASN A 108 -0.51 -22.10 -3.07
N LEU A 109 -0.03 -21.42 -4.09
CA LEU A 109 -0.86 -20.66 -5.01
C LEU A 109 -0.97 -21.39 -6.36
N PRO A 110 -2.10 -21.22 -7.08
CA PRO A 110 -2.20 -21.78 -8.43
C PRO A 110 -1.25 -21.07 -9.39
N SER A 111 -0.82 -21.77 -10.44
CA SER A 111 -0.07 -21.17 -11.54
C SER A 111 -0.90 -21.29 -12.85
N PRO A 112 -1.22 -20.21 -13.53
CA PRO A 112 -0.99 -18.81 -13.17
C PRO A 112 -1.81 -18.37 -11.96
N PHE A 113 -1.24 -17.50 -11.13
CA PHE A 113 -1.96 -16.88 -10.03
C PHE A 113 -2.56 -15.54 -10.47
N LYS A 114 -3.87 -15.45 -10.43
CA LYS A 114 -4.63 -14.25 -10.79
C LYS A 114 -5.08 -13.53 -9.53
N ALA A 115 -4.41 -12.43 -9.21
CA ALA A 115 -4.63 -11.67 -7.99
C ALA A 115 -5.48 -10.43 -8.24
N LEU A 116 -6.47 -10.21 -7.40
CA LEU A 116 -7.23 -8.98 -7.29
C LEU A 116 -6.96 -8.36 -5.92
N GLN A 117 -6.47 -7.14 -5.90
CA GLN A 117 -6.25 -6.38 -4.68
C GLN A 117 -7.02 -5.08 -4.70
N MET A 118 -7.63 -4.74 -3.58
CA MET A 118 -8.20 -3.42 -3.34
C MET A 118 -7.79 -2.96 -1.96
N GLY A 119 -7.23 -1.77 -1.87
CA GLY A 119 -6.81 -1.24 -0.59
C GLY A 119 -6.27 0.17 -0.70
N ASN A 120 -6.17 0.82 0.45
CA ASN A 120 -5.58 2.13 0.53
C ASN A 120 -4.06 2.07 0.34
N VAL A 121 -3.56 3.08 -0.35
CA VAL A 121 -2.14 3.37 -0.51
C VAL A 121 -1.87 4.80 -0.10
N TRP A 122 -0.61 5.10 0.23
CA TRP A 122 -0.19 6.40 0.74
C TRP A 122 1.00 6.92 -0.03
N ARG A 123 0.89 8.16 -0.49
CA ARG A 123 1.97 8.86 -1.20
C ARG A 123 2.17 10.23 -0.61
N ALA A 124 3.40 10.53 -0.18
CA ALA A 124 3.76 11.80 0.43
C ALA A 124 3.93 12.95 -0.59
N ASP A 125 3.27 12.84 -1.73
CA ASP A 125 3.23 13.87 -2.77
C ASP A 125 2.62 15.18 -2.26
N ARG A 126 2.93 16.28 -2.95
CA ARG A 126 2.23 17.54 -2.74
C ARG A 126 0.76 17.39 -3.09
N PRO A 127 -0.17 17.64 -2.15
CA PRO A 127 -1.60 17.53 -2.42
C PRO A 127 -2.04 18.51 -3.51
N GLN A 128 -2.86 18.03 -4.43
CA GLN A 128 -3.47 18.81 -5.51
C GLN A 128 -4.93 18.39 -5.67
N ARG A 129 -5.70 19.16 -6.42
CA ARG A 129 -7.08 18.80 -6.75
C ARG A 129 -7.09 17.42 -7.47
N GLY A 130 -7.83 16.47 -6.91
CA GLY A 130 -7.90 15.10 -7.43
C GLY A 130 -6.69 14.22 -7.13
N ARG A 131 -5.68 14.72 -6.40
CA ARG A 131 -4.51 13.94 -5.98
C ARG A 131 -4.38 14.01 -4.46
N TYR A 132 -4.75 12.91 -3.81
CA TYR A 132 -4.70 12.75 -2.35
C TYR A 132 -3.46 11.97 -1.93
N ARG A 133 -3.06 12.16 -0.66
CA ARG A 133 -1.98 11.37 -0.03
C ARG A 133 -2.43 9.99 0.41
N GLN A 134 -3.73 9.80 0.63
CA GLN A 134 -4.34 8.50 0.86
C GLN A 134 -5.45 8.30 -0.16
N PHE A 135 -5.42 7.19 -0.88
CA PHE A 135 -6.46 6.83 -1.84
C PHE A 135 -6.54 5.31 -2.01
N MET A 136 -7.68 4.83 -2.49
CA MET A 136 -7.87 3.42 -2.78
C MET A 136 -7.35 3.08 -4.17
N GLN A 137 -6.55 2.03 -4.25
CA GLN A 137 -6.14 1.39 -5.50
C GLN A 137 -6.91 0.09 -5.71
N CYS A 138 -7.12 -0.26 -6.97
CA CYS A 138 -7.57 -1.57 -7.41
C CYS A 138 -6.56 -2.09 -8.42
N ASP A 139 -5.85 -3.15 -8.08
CA ASP A 139 -4.85 -3.78 -8.93
C ASP A 139 -5.25 -5.20 -9.30
N ILE A 140 -4.97 -5.55 -10.53
CA ILE A 140 -5.26 -6.85 -11.12
C ILE A 140 -3.99 -7.34 -11.79
N ASP A 141 -3.45 -8.44 -11.28
CA ASP A 141 -2.17 -8.98 -11.72
C ASP A 141 -2.27 -10.48 -12.01
N ILE A 142 -1.51 -10.92 -12.98
CA ILE A 142 -1.32 -12.34 -13.29
C ILE A 142 0.16 -12.67 -13.10
N LEU A 143 0.43 -13.57 -12.16
CA LEU A 143 1.79 -14.05 -11.86
C LEU A 143 1.94 -15.48 -12.37
N VAL A 144 3.01 -15.68 -13.11
CA VAL A 144 3.34 -16.99 -13.71
C VAL A 144 4.77 -17.34 -13.31
N GLU A 145 4.99 -18.59 -12.93
CA GLU A 145 6.37 -19.06 -12.79
C GLU A 145 7.05 -19.06 -14.17
N PRO A 146 8.28 -18.53 -14.26
CA PRO A 146 9.01 -18.64 -15.51
C PRO A 146 9.26 -20.12 -15.80
N THR A 147 8.68 -20.61 -16.87
CA THR A 147 9.04 -21.91 -17.42
C THR A 147 10.47 -21.83 -17.95
N ILE A 148 11.37 -22.58 -17.33
CA ILE A 148 12.74 -22.80 -17.83
C ILE A 148 12.67 -23.73 -19.03
#